data_32cdc8461aadb1eb5dcccb122bde9fe2
#
_entry.id   32cdc8461aadb1eb5dcccb122bde9fe2
#
_cell.length_a   1.000
_cell.length_b   1.000
_cell.length_c   1.000
_cell.angle_alpha   90.00
_cell.angle_beta   90.00
_cell.angle_gamma   90.00
#
_symmetry.space_group_name_H-M   'P 1'
#
loop_
_entity.id
_entity.type
_entity.pdbx_description
1 polymer ?
#
loop_
_entity_poly.entity_id
_entity_poly.type
_entity_poly.pdbx_seq_one_letter_code
_entity_poly.pdbx_strand_id
1 'polypeptide(L)'
;NNAIHIVSKGHLGSYVIEKNDKILLELAGINLLVGAMPLPYSRKYEGLATGIITTMENKHGIPMTLSYMRGAKNRIAMVLENRYNFAVVSKYAAKEFLDAHKGQIDIVCEFGEGTYCSSHVIVFHDPHAKEIQDGMRVGIDRDSIDQSDMTKRACGMKKVEFIPVESNNLL
;
A
#
# COMPACT_ATOMS: atom_id res chain seq x y z
N ASN A 1 7.94 28.46 20.05
CA ASN A 1 8.49 27.18 19.59
C ASN A 1 8.95 27.35 18.15
N ASN A 2 10.02 26.69 17.74
CA ASN A 2 10.59 26.82 16.39
C ASN A 2 9.91 25.86 15.36
N ALA A 3 8.60 25.68 15.48
CA ALA A 3 7.86 24.78 14.60
C ALA A 3 7.70 25.35 13.18
N ILE A 4 7.49 26.67 13.11
CA ILE A 4 7.40 27.41 11.84
C ILE A 4 8.08 28.78 11.99
N HIS A 5 8.64 29.28 10.89
CA HIS A 5 9.12 30.65 10.78
C HIS A 5 8.23 31.43 9.82
N ILE A 6 7.60 32.49 10.32
CA ILE A 6 6.67 33.33 9.59
C ILE A 6 7.29 34.68 9.34
N VAL A 7 7.24 35.15 8.09
CA VAL A 7 7.64 36.52 7.71
C VAL A 7 6.42 37.28 7.22
N SER A 8 6.20 38.45 7.80
CA SER A 8 5.16 39.38 7.34
C SER A 8 5.69 40.26 6.21
N LYS A 9 4.93 40.36 5.12
CA LYS A 9 5.21 41.23 3.97
C LYS A 9 4.19 42.39 3.87
N GLY A 10 3.76 42.91 5.01
CA GLY A 10 2.82 44.04 5.08
C GLY A 10 1.48 43.69 4.43
N HIS A 11 1.06 44.48 3.44
CA HIS A 11 -0.21 44.30 2.75
C HIS A 11 -0.31 42.99 1.89
N LEU A 12 0.82 42.33 1.67
CA LEU A 12 0.87 41.02 0.98
C LEU A 12 0.61 39.83 1.90
N GLY A 13 0.41 40.09 3.20
CA GLY A 13 0.13 39.05 4.17
C GLY A 13 1.39 38.44 4.81
N SER A 14 1.20 37.32 5.48
CA SER A 14 2.27 36.58 6.17
C SER A 14 2.52 35.24 5.51
N TYR A 15 3.77 34.86 5.39
CA TYR A 15 4.23 33.62 4.70
C TYR A 15 5.06 32.77 5.64
N VAL A 16 4.82 31.47 5.62
CA VAL A 16 5.70 30.49 6.25
C VAL A 16 6.90 30.29 5.34
N ILE A 17 8.10 30.61 5.80
CA ILE A 17 9.35 30.47 5.05
C ILE A 17 10.17 29.24 5.45
N GLU A 18 9.97 28.75 6.68
CA GLU A 18 10.60 27.53 7.18
C GLU A 18 9.61 26.76 8.06
N LYS A 19 9.72 25.44 8.04
CA LYS A 19 8.96 24.54 8.92
C LYS A 19 9.87 23.44 9.47
N ASN A 20 9.59 23.02 10.69
CA ASN A 20 10.21 21.85 11.31
C ASN A 20 9.15 20.75 11.42
N ASP A 21 9.20 19.78 10.50
CA ASP A 21 8.19 18.73 10.41
C ASP A 21 8.14 17.88 11.69
N LYS A 22 9.28 17.62 12.34
CA LYS A 22 9.33 16.90 13.61
C LYS A 22 8.53 17.59 14.69
N ILE A 23 8.80 18.88 14.91
CA ILE A 23 8.09 19.67 15.94
C ILE A 23 6.60 19.79 15.60
N LEU A 24 6.26 19.94 14.31
CA LEU A 24 4.86 20.01 13.89
C LEU A 24 4.11 18.70 14.15
N LEU A 25 4.74 17.55 13.90
CA LEU A 25 4.16 16.23 14.19
C LEU A 25 4.01 16.04 15.72
N GLU A 26 5.02 16.41 16.52
CA GLU A 26 4.96 16.37 17.98
C GLU A 26 3.80 17.22 18.50
N LEU A 27 3.61 18.45 17.99
CA LEU A 27 2.50 19.33 18.34
C LEU A 27 1.13 18.78 17.92
N ALA A 28 1.09 18.02 16.82
CA ALA A 28 -0.10 17.30 16.38
C ALA A 28 -0.35 15.99 17.15
N GLY A 29 0.50 15.67 18.14
CA GLY A 29 0.41 14.43 18.91
C GLY A 29 0.93 13.19 18.17
N ILE A 30 1.62 13.37 17.05
CA ILE A 30 2.19 12.28 16.24
C ILE A 30 3.66 12.10 16.63
N ASN A 31 3.92 11.24 17.59
CA ASN A 31 5.29 10.97 18.08
C ASN A 31 5.96 9.79 17.35
N LEU A 32 5.19 9.00 16.63
CA LEU A 32 5.63 7.82 15.88
C LEU A 32 4.73 7.64 14.66
N LEU A 33 5.32 7.50 13.49
CA LEU A 33 4.57 7.09 12.30
C LEU A 33 4.50 5.56 12.24
N VAL A 34 3.32 5.05 12.08
CA VAL A 34 3.07 3.61 11.94
C VAL A 34 2.53 3.34 10.55
N GLY A 35 3.21 2.47 9.80
CA GLY A 35 2.80 2.08 8.46
C GLY A 35 2.55 0.60 8.32
N ALA A 36 1.74 0.22 7.31
CA ALA A 36 1.53 -1.15 6.92
C ALA A 36 2.25 -1.47 5.60
N MET A 37 2.99 -2.57 5.57
CA MET A 37 3.71 -3.09 4.42
C MET A 37 3.15 -4.45 3.99
N PRO A 38 3.27 -4.85 2.70
CA PRO A 38 3.06 -6.24 2.30
C PRO A 38 3.98 -7.17 3.08
N LEU A 39 3.57 -8.43 3.23
CA LEU A 39 4.46 -9.46 3.79
C LEU A 39 5.76 -9.53 2.97
N PRO A 40 6.91 -9.81 3.61
CA PRO A 40 8.22 -9.75 2.97
C PRO A 40 8.48 -10.97 2.07
N TYR A 41 7.66 -11.16 1.04
CA TYR A 41 7.80 -12.25 0.07
C TYR A 41 9.04 -12.13 -0.81
N SER A 42 9.69 -10.97 -0.81
CA SER A 42 10.90 -10.75 -1.57
C SER A 42 11.81 -9.71 -0.90
N ARG A 43 13.11 -9.81 -1.17
CA ARG A 43 14.11 -8.81 -0.71
C ARG A 43 13.79 -7.37 -1.15
N LYS A 44 12.99 -7.20 -2.21
CA LYS A 44 12.51 -5.86 -2.62
C LYS A 44 11.68 -5.20 -1.53
N TYR A 45 10.77 -5.95 -0.88
CA TYR A 45 9.93 -5.37 0.17
C TYR A 45 10.72 -5.06 1.43
N GLU A 46 11.70 -5.91 1.77
CA GLU A 46 12.61 -5.63 2.89
C GLU A 46 13.45 -4.37 2.62
N GLY A 47 14.02 -4.27 1.41
CA GLY A 47 14.77 -3.09 0.98
C GLY A 47 13.93 -1.81 0.96
N LEU A 48 12.69 -1.89 0.47
CA LEU A 48 11.75 -0.77 0.47
C LEU A 48 11.40 -0.34 1.89
N ALA A 49 11.10 -1.28 2.78
CA ALA A 49 10.80 -0.99 4.19
C ALA A 49 11.99 -0.30 4.88
N THR A 50 13.20 -0.86 4.72
CA THR A 50 14.42 -0.28 5.27
C THR A 50 14.67 1.13 4.72
N GLY A 51 14.50 1.32 3.40
CA GLY A 51 14.67 2.62 2.75
C GLY A 51 13.70 3.68 3.27
N ILE A 52 12.44 3.32 3.47
CA ILE A 52 11.43 4.23 4.02
C ILE A 52 11.80 4.63 5.46
N ILE A 53 12.06 3.66 6.35
CA ILE A 53 12.43 3.92 7.75
C ILE A 53 13.67 4.81 7.80
N THR A 54 14.75 4.39 7.15
CA THR A 54 16.03 5.11 7.17
C THR A 54 15.90 6.54 6.64
N THR A 55 15.08 6.74 5.59
CA THR A 55 14.87 8.08 5.02
C THR A 55 14.11 8.98 6.00
N MET A 56 13.05 8.47 6.61
CA MET A 56 12.24 9.24 7.56
C MET A 56 13.03 9.58 8.81
N GLU A 57 13.75 8.64 9.38
CA GLU A 57 14.56 8.86 10.59
C GLU A 57 15.77 9.76 10.33
N ASN A 58 16.59 9.44 9.31
CA ASN A 58 17.85 10.16 9.09
C ASN A 58 17.68 11.52 8.43
N LYS A 59 16.72 11.68 7.49
CA LYS A 59 16.52 12.95 6.80
C LYS A 59 15.53 13.88 7.50
N HIS A 60 14.52 13.31 8.12
CA HIS A 60 13.42 14.09 8.69
C HIS A 60 13.35 14.02 10.21
N GLY A 61 14.13 13.14 10.85
CA GLY A 61 14.13 12.95 12.30
C GLY A 61 12.78 12.43 12.84
N ILE A 62 12.01 11.76 12.02
CA ILE A 62 10.67 11.26 12.35
C ILE A 62 10.78 9.78 12.65
N PRO A 63 10.54 9.35 13.92
CA PRO A 63 10.50 7.94 14.28
C PRO A 63 9.41 7.20 13.50
N MET A 64 9.74 6.03 12.96
CA MET A 64 8.82 5.25 12.15
C MET A 64 8.91 3.76 12.47
N THR A 65 7.77 3.09 12.43
CA THR A 65 7.69 1.63 12.45
C THR A 65 6.82 1.11 11.33
N LEU A 66 7.12 -0.08 10.82
CA LEU A 66 6.37 -0.73 9.77
C LEU A 66 5.91 -2.12 10.24
N SER A 67 4.63 -2.40 10.06
CA SER A 67 4.05 -3.71 10.29
C SER A 67 3.83 -4.43 8.97
N TYR A 68 4.27 -5.68 8.89
CA TYR A 68 3.96 -6.51 7.74
C TYR A 68 2.56 -7.11 7.88
N MET A 69 1.74 -6.92 6.86
CA MET A 69 0.35 -7.36 6.87
C MET A 69 -0.09 -7.87 5.49
N ARG A 70 -0.71 -9.04 5.48
CA ARG A 70 -1.28 -9.65 4.27
C ARG A 70 -2.50 -8.85 3.78
N GLY A 71 -2.68 -8.80 2.46
CA GLY A 71 -3.86 -8.20 1.80
C GLY A 71 -3.83 -6.66 1.78
N ALA A 72 -3.99 -6.08 0.60
CA ALA A 72 -4.09 -4.62 0.44
C ALA A 72 -5.32 -4.06 1.16
N LYS A 73 -6.43 -4.80 1.10
CA LYS A 73 -7.68 -4.46 1.79
C LYS A 73 -7.45 -4.27 3.30
N ASN A 74 -6.77 -5.22 3.94
CA ASN A 74 -6.53 -5.17 5.38
C ASN A 74 -5.61 -3.99 5.76
N ARG A 75 -4.57 -3.73 4.94
CA ARG A 75 -3.67 -2.59 5.18
C ARG A 75 -4.39 -1.25 5.07
N ILE A 76 -5.25 -1.08 4.06
CA ILE A 76 -6.02 0.15 3.87
C ILE A 76 -7.07 0.31 4.97
N ALA A 77 -7.72 -0.78 5.42
CA ALA A 77 -8.66 -0.73 6.53
C ALA A 77 -8.00 -0.17 7.81
N MET A 78 -6.75 -0.54 8.11
CA MET A 78 -6.02 0.01 9.26
C MET A 78 -5.81 1.53 9.15
N VAL A 79 -5.64 2.06 7.95
CA VAL A 79 -5.53 3.52 7.73
C VAL A 79 -6.89 4.19 7.90
N LEU A 80 -7.94 3.64 7.32
CA LEU A 80 -9.31 4.15 7.45
C LEU A 80 -9.81 4.17 8.90
N GLU A 81 -9.39 3.18 9.70
CA GLU A 81 -9.67 3.08 11.13
C GLU A 81 -8.77 3.98 12.01
N ASN A 82 -7.89 4.79 11.41
CA ASN A 82 -6.89 5.63 12.07
C ASN A 82 -5.93 4.85 13.00
N ARG A 83 -5.75 3.55 12.77
CA ARG A 83 -4.81 2.71 13.52
C ARG A 83 -3.40 2.82 12.98
N TYR A 84 -3.26 3.07 11.67
CA TYR A 84 -2.00 3.32 10.98
C TYR A 84 -2.07 4.63 10.22
N ASN A 85 -0.92 5.29 10.08
CA ASN A 85 -0.82 6.58 9.40
C ASN A 85 -0.79 6.42 7.87
N PHE A 86 -0.25 5.30 7.38
CA PHE A 86 -0.17 5.01 5.95
C PHE A 86 -0.09 3.51 5.67
N ALA A 87 -0.32 3.13 4.41
CA ALA A 87 -0.15 1.77 3.92
C ALA A 87 0.56 1.75 2.56
N VAL A 88 1.47 0.81 2.38
CA VAL A 88 2.07 0.51 1.08
C VAL A 88 1.23 -0.55 0.39
N VAL A 89 0.68 -0.22 -0.75
CA VAL A 89 -0.18 -1.09 -1.55
C VAL A 89 0.15 -0.95 -3.03
N SER A 90 -0.39 -1.81 -3.88
CA SER A 90 -0.28 -1.60 -5.32
C SER A 90 -1.08 -0.37 -5.74
N LYS A 91 -0.64 0.27 -6.82
CA LYS A 91 -1.38 1.39 -7.42
C LYS A 91 -2.80 1.00 -7.82
N TYR A 92 -2.97 -0.24 -8.27
CA TYR A 92 -4.28 -0.77 -8.62
C TYR A 92 -5.22 -0.78 -7.41
N ALA A 93 -4.81 -1.43 -6.31
CA ALA A 93 -5.61 -1.48 -5.10
C ALA A 93 -5.88 -0.08 -4.51
N ALA A 94 -4.87 0.81 -4.53
CA ALA A 94 -5.05 2.18 -4.06
C ALA A 94 -6.15 2.91 -4.82
N LYS A 95 -6.19 2.81 -6.15
CA LYS A 95 -7.22 3.47 -6.98
C LYS A 95 -8.62 2.96 -6.69
N GLU A 96 -8.81 1.64 -6.58
CA GLU A 96 -10.11 1.03 -6.25
C GLU A 96 -10.65 1.55 -4.90
N PHE A 97 -9.77 1.69 -3.90
CA PHE A 97 -10.18 2.21 -2.59
C PHE A 97 -10.41 3.73 -2.58
N LEU A 98 -9.64 4.50 -3.33
CA LEU A 98 -9.85 5.94 -3.47
C LEU A 98 -11.24 6.27 -3.99
N ASP A 99 -11.70 5.53 -5.00
CA ASP A 99 -13.02 5.74 -5.58
C ASP A 99 -14.15 5.43 -4.58
N ALA A 100 -13.95 4.41 -3.73
CA ALA A 100 -14.91 4.02 -2.71
C ALA A 100 -14.87 4.91 -1.44
N HIS A 101 -13.71 5.54 -1.13
CA HIS A 101 -13.48 6.29 0.11
C HIS A 101 -12.95 7.70 -0.15
N LYS A 102 -13.60 8.42 -1.07
CA LYS A 102 -13.22 9.79 -1.45
C LYS A 102 -13.12 10.72 -0.24
N GLY A 103 -11.98 11.39 -0.11
CA GLY A 103 -11.71 12.35 0.96
C GLY A 103 -11.30 11.74 2.30
N GLN A 104 -11.22 10.41 2.42
CA GLN A 104 -10.77 9.74 3.64
C GLN A 104 -9.31 9.27 3.54
N ILE A 105 -8.86 8.92 2.34
CA ILE A 105 -7.48 8.52 2.03
C ILE A 105 -7.01 9.20 0.76
N ASP A 106 -5.70 9.27 0.55
CA ASP A 106 -5.08 9.81 -0.66
C ASP A 106 -3.78 9.06 -1.00
N ILE A 107 -3.35 9.13 -2.27
CA ILE A 107 -2.06 8.61 -2.71
C ILE A 107 -1.01 9.72 -2.57
N VAL A 108 -0.18 9.62 -1.55
CA VAL A 108 0.84 10.64 -1.24
C VAL A 108 2.17 10.42 -1.96
N CYS A 109 2.45 9.18 -2.44
CA CYS A 109 3.69 8.85 -3.13
C CYS A 109 3.51 7.64 -4.05
N GLU A 110 4.16 7.66 -5.20
CA GLU A 110 4.26 6.51 -6.12
C GLU A 110 5.74 6.13 -6.31
N PHE A 111 6.06 4.83 -6.15
CA PHE A 111 7.45 4.33 -6.27
C PHE A 111 7.86 3.95 -7.70
N GLY A 112 6.99 4.12 -8.69
CA GLY A 112 7.27 3.75 -10.08
C GLY A 112 6.96 2.29 -10.43
N GLU A 113 7.09 2.00 -11.72
CA GLU A 113 6.76 0.68 -12.27
C GLU A 113 7.70 -0.41 -11.78
N GLY A 114 7.18 -1.64 -11.63
CA GLY A 114 7.95 -2.81 -11.22
C GLY A 114 8.44 -2.81 -9.77
N THR A 115 8.17 -1.76 -8.99
CA THR A 115 8.61 -1.68 -7.59
C THR A 115 7.83 -2.64 -6.70
N TYR A 116 6.52 -2.72 -6.89
CA TYR A 116 5.64 -3.55 -6.06
C TYR A 116 5.56 -4.98 -6.60
N CYS A 117 5.22 -5.16 -7.88
CA CYS A 117 5.07 -6.45 -8.53
C CYS A 117 5.56 -6.34 -9.98
N SER A 118 6.27 -7.36 -10.46
CA SER A 118 6.77 -7.38 -11.84
C SER A 118 5.77 -8.02 -12.81
N SER A 119 5.07 -9.07 -12.38
CA SER A 119 4.10 -9.80 -13.20
C SER A 119 3.16 -10.63 -12.35
N HIS A 120 2.02 -11.00 -12.94
CA HIS A 120 1.12 -12.02 -12.44
C HIS A 120 1.12 -13.20 -13.40
N VAL A 121 1.09 -14.40 -12.85
CA VAL A 121 1.07 -15.65 -13.63
C VAL A 121 -0.06 -16.54 -13.15
N ILE A 122 -0.57 -17.36 -14.03
CA ILE A 122 -1.51 -18.43 -13.69
C ILE A 122 -0.72 -19.73 -13.65
N VAL A 123 -0.85 -20.45 -12.54
CA VAL A 123 -0.22 -21.76 -12.35
C VAL A 123 -1.31 -22.82 -12.48
N PHE A 124 -1.11 -23.79 -13.38
CA PHE A 124 -1.99 -24.93 -13.55
C PHE A 124 -1.45 -26.13 -12.79
N HIS A 125 -2.33 -26.91 -12.17
CA HIS A 125 -1.97 -28.20 -11.58
C HIS A 125 -1.54 -29.21 -12.65
N ASP A 126 -2.24 -29.20 -13.80
CA ASP A 126 -1.85 -29.99 -14.97
C ASP A 126 -0.76 -29.22 -15.77
N PRO A 127 0.47 -29.75 -15.89
CA PRO A 127 1.55 -29.12 -16.63
C PRO A 127 1.29 -29.00 -18.13
N HIS A 128 0.31 -29.72 -18.66
CA HIS A 128 -0.08 -29.68 -20.08
C HIS A 128 -1.19 -28.65 -20.36
N ALA A 129 -1.85 -28.13 -19.30
CA ALA A 129 -2.87 -27.10 -19.47
C ALA A 129 -2.24 -25.78 -19.92
N LYS A 130 -2.79 -25.19 -20.98
CA LYS A 130 -2.30 -23.93 -21.56
C LYS A 130 -3.26 -22.77 -21.36
N GLU A 131 -4.49 -23.05 -20.98
CA GLU A 131 -5.55 -22.06 -20.79
C GLU A 131 -6.57 -22.51 -19.74
N ILE A 132 -7.31 -21.54 -19.20
CA ILE A 132 -8.42 -21.81 -18.29
C ILE A 132 -9.58 -22.39 -19.12
N GLN A 133 -10.21 -23.46 -18.62
CA GLN A 133 -11.34 -24.14 -19.24
C GLN A 133 -12.57 -24.14 -18.32
N ASP A 134 -13.75 -24.32 -18.92
CA ASP A 134 -14.98 -24.48 -18.17
C ASP A 134 -14.92 -25.67 -17.21
N GLY A 135 -15.47 -25.52 -16.03
CA GLY A 135 -15.46 -26.51 -14.96
C GLY A 135 -14.18 -26.55 -14.11
N MET A 136 -13.15 -25.77 -14.45
CA MET A 136 -11.96 -25.69 -13.61
C MET A 136 -12.24 -25.01 -12.26
N ARG A 137 -11.51 -25.48 -11.22
CA ARG A 137 -11.45 -24.81 -9.91
C ARG A 137 -10.30 -23.83 -9.92
N VAL A 138 -10.59 -22.57 -9.59
CA VAL A 138 -9.62 -21.47 -9.64
C VAL A 138 -9.46 -20.82 -8.27
N GLY A 139 -8.25 -20.88 -7.72
CA GLY A 139 -7.92 -20.24 -6.46
C GLY A 139 -8.00 -18.71 -6.54
N ILE A 140 -8.66 -18.08 -5.58
CA ILE A 140 -8.82 -16.62 -5.51
C ILE A 140 -8.53 -16.11 -4.10
N ASP A 141 -7.62 -15.14 -3.98
CA ASP A 141 -7.35 -14.46 -2.72
C ASP A 141 -8.22 -13.20 -2.60
N ARG A 142 -9.26 -13.26 -1.78
CA ARG A 142 -10.23 -12.17 -1.62
C ARG A 142 -9.67 -10.94 -0.89
N ASP A 143 -8.56 -11.09 -0.17
CA ASP A 143 -7.90 -9.98 0.52
C ASP A 143 -6.85 -9.28 -0.34
N SER A 144 -6.47 -9.92 -1.47
CA SER A 144 -5.61 -9.35 -2.50
C SER A 144 -6.44 -8.91 -3.70
N ILE A 145 -6.80 -7.64 -3.77
CA ILE A 145 -7.63 -7.08 -4.85
C ILE A 145 -7.01 -7.33 -6.21
N ASP A 146 -5.71 -7.07 -6.36
CA ASP A 146 -4.98 -7.29 -7.60
C ASP A 146 -5.13 -8.72 -8.08
N GLN A 147 -4.80 -9.69 -7.20
CA GLN A 147 -4.88 -11.11 -7.52
C GLN A 147 -6.31 -11.53 -7.83
N SER A 148 -7.26 -11.08 -7.01
CA SER A 148 -8.68 -11.38 -7.20
C SER A 148 -9.21 -10.91 -8.55
N ASP A 149 -8.98 -9.64 -8.88
CA ASP A 149 -9.55 -9.06 -10.10
C ASP A 149 -8.83 -9.52 -11.37
N MET A 150 -7.50 -9.66 -11.31
CA MET A 150 -6.75 -10.22 -12.45
C MET A 150 -7.12 -11.66 -12.71
N THR A 151 -7.34 -12.46 -11.67
CA THR A 151 -7.82 -13.85 -11.81
C THR A 151 -9.19 -13.88 -12.47
N LYS A 152 -10.15 -13.07 -12.01
CA LYS A 152 -11.48 -12.97 -12.63
C LYS A 152 -11.40 -12.56 -14.11
N ARG A 153 -10.58 -11.54 -14.41
CA ARG A 153 -10.37 -11.08 -15.80
C ARG A 153 -9.75 -12.17 -16.68
N ALA A 154 -8.79 -12.93 -16.16
CA ALA A 154 -8.17 -14.03 -16.89
C ALA A 154 -9.16 -15.18 -17.16
N CYS A 155 -10.11 -15.43 -16.27
CA CYS A 155 -11.18 -16.40 -16.50
C CYS A 155 -12.17 -15.93 -17.59
N GLY A 156 -12.33 -14.62 -17.77
CA GLY A 156 -13.26 -14.06 -18.77
C GLY A 156 -14.68 -14.57 -18.60
N MET A 157 -15.25 -15.14 -19.66
CA MET A 157 -16.60 -15.74 -19.67
C MET A 157 -16.61 -17.25 -19.34
N LYS A 158 -15.47 -17.82 -18.97
CA LYS A 158 -15.38 -19.25 -18.62
C LYS A 158 -16.16 -19.54 -17.33
N LYS A 159 -16.88 -20.64 -17.33
CA LYS A 159 -17.65 -21.11 -16.14
C LYS A 159 -16.70 -21.88 -15.23
N VAL A 160 -16.07 -21.16 -14.28
CA VAL A 160 -15.15 -21.72 -13.31
C VAL A 160 -15.73 -21.66 -11.91
N GLU A 161 -15.25 -22.55 -11.01
CA GLU A 161 -15.54 -22.51 -9.58
C GLU A 161 -14.43 -21.76 -8.85
N PHE A 162 -14.73 -20.60 -8.27
CA PHE A 162 -13.77 -19.84 -7.48
C PHE A 162 -13.65 -20.39 -6.05
N ILE A 163 -12.43 -20.86 -5.72
CA ILE A 163 -12.12 -21.40 -4.41
C ILE A 163 -11.32 -20.33 -3.61
N PRO A 164 -11.82 -19.88 -2.46
CA PRO A 164 -11.06 -18.99 -1.60
C PRO A 164 -9.75 -19.64 -1.15
N VAL A 165 -8.65 -18.95 -1.38
CA VAL A 165 -7.31 -19.39 -0.96
C VAL A 165 -6.56 -18.20 -0.39
N GLU A 166 -5.60 -18.47 0.47
CA GLU A 166 -4.61 -17.50 0.87
C GLU A 166 -3.39 -17.62 -0.04
N SER A 167 -3.01 -16.53 -0.69
CA SER A 167 -1.93 -16.55 -1.70
C SER A 167 -0.59 -17.06 -1.18
N ASN A 168 -0.34 -16.96 0.13
CA ASN A 168 0.84 -17.51 0.79
C ASN A 168 0.77 -19.02 1.10
N ASN A 169 -0.37 -19.66 0.90
CA ASN A 169 -0.55 -21.11 1.09
C ASN A 169 -0.52 -21.89 -0.23
N LEU A 170 -0.15 -21.23 -1.32
CA LEU A 170 -0.05 -21.84 -2.67
C LEU A 170 1.34 -22.39 -3.01
N LEU A 171 2.28 -22.33 -2.07
CA LEU A 171 3.67 -22.80 -2.24
C LEU A 171 3.88 -24.12 -1.50
#